data_d5d74793a3596099b61fc2431cb5d863
#
_entry.id   d5d74793a3596099b61fc2431cb5d863
#
_cell.length_a   1.000
_cell.length_b   1.000
_cell.length_c   1.000
_cell.angle_alpha   90.00
_cell.angle_beta   90.00
_cell.angle_gamma   90.00
#
_symmetry.space_group_name_H-M   'P 1'
#
loop_
_entity.id
_entity.type
_entity.pdbx_description
1 polymer ?
#
loop_
_entity_poly.entity_id
_entity_poly.type
_entity_poly.pdbx_seq_one_letter_code
_entity_poly.pdbx_strand_id
1 'polypeptide(L)'
;KGRDGKTDIYGVIFRPSNFDPNKKYPVIEKIYAGPHGSFVPKSFSPCHGAQRWAELGFILVQIDGMGTSHRSKAFHDVCWKNVGDAGFPDRILWIKEAAKKYPYMDLSRVGIFGGSAGGQSSTGALLNHGDFYKVAVSDCGCHDNRMDKIWWNEAWMGWPVGPEYAESSNVTHAHKLQGKLLLIVGELDRNVDPASTMQVVNALVKADRDFDMLIIPGAGHGAAGSAYGRRRQKDYFVRNLLGVEPRSEP
;
A
#
# COMPACT_ATOMS: atom_id res chain seq x y z
N LYS A 1 17.20 0.54 -10.98
CA LYS A 1 18.06 -0.11 -9.95
C LYS A 1 17.50 0.18 -8.57
N GLY A 2 17.69 -0.75 -7.63
CA GLY A 2 17.33 -0.61 -6.23
C GLY A 2 18.22 0.35 -5.45
N ARG A 3 18.00 0.41 -4.13
CA ARG A 3 18.74 1.27 -3.19
C ARG A 3 20.25 1.09 -3.20
N ASP A 4 20.72 -0.08 -3.59
CA ASP A 4 22.13 -0.42 -3.71
C ASP A 4 22.79 0.03 -5.04
N GLY A 5 22.01 0.63 -5.95
CA GLY A 5 22.43 1.05 -7.28
C GLY A 5 22.77 -0.09 -8.27
N LYS A 6 22.60 -1.34 -7.87
CA LYS A 6 23.03 -2.53 -8.63
C LYS A 6 21.88 -3.48 -8.94
N THR A 7 21.06 -3.81 -7.96
CA THR A 7 19.99 -4.79 -8.06
C THR A 7 18.86 -4.30 -8.95
N ASP A 8 18.45 -5.11 -9.89
CA ASP A 8 17.30 -4.82 -10.75
C ASP A 8 16.00 -4.95 -9.94
N ILE A 9 15.17 -3.93 -10.00
CA ILE A 9 13.82 -3.93 -9.42
C ILE A 9 12.82 -4.10 -10.57
N TYR A 10 11.94 -5.09 -10.42
CA TYR A 10 10.93 -5.38 -11.42
C TYR A 10 9.58 -4.80 -11.00
N GLY A 11 8.87 -4.29 -11.98
CA GLY A 11 7.53 -3.74 -11.82
C GLY A 11 6.75 -3.80 -13.12
N VAL A 12 5.46 -3.54 -13.03
CA VAL A 12 4.54 -3.46 -14.18
C VAL A 12 3.77 -2.15 -14.12
N ILE A 13 3.49 -1.59 -15.31
CA ILE A 13 2.69 -0.38 -15.48
C ILE A 13 1.43 -0.75 -16.26
N PHE A 14 0.27 -0.37 -15.72
CA PHE A 14 -1.03 -0.45 -16.39
C PHE A 14 -1.49 0.94 -16.76
N ARG A 15 -1.92 1.11 -18.01
CA ARG A 15 -2.42 2.36 -18.58
C ARG A 15 -3.89 2.22 -18.98
N PRO A 16 -4.68 3.29 -18.97
CA PRO A 16 -6.04 3.24 -19.47
C PRO A 16 -6.10 2.85 -20.96
N SER A 17 -7.18 2.23 -21.39
CA SER A 17 -7.35 1.82 -22.80
C SER A 17 -7.39 3.03 -23.76
N ASN A 18 -7.92 4.16 -23.29
CA ASN A 18 -7.94 5.44 -24.02
C ASN A 18 -6.73 6.34 -23.68
N PHE A 19 -5.57 5.73 -23.44
CA PHE A 19 -4.36 6.41 -23.05
C PHE A 19 -3.94 7.49 -24.08
N ASP A 20 -3.65 8.69 -23.55
CA ASP A 20 -3.13 9.81 -24.31
C ASP A 20 -1.73 10.19 -23.76
N PRO A 21 -0.65 10.04 -24.54
CA PRO A 21 0.71 10.32 -24.06
C PRO A 21 0.96 11.81 -23.74
N ASN A 22 0.10 12.72 -24.20
CA ASN A 22 0.21 14.16 -23.95
C ASN A 22 -0.46 14.59 -22.62
N LYS A 23 -1.21 13.68 -21.96
CA LYS A 23 -1.83 13.95 -20.68
C LYS A 23 -0.94 13.54 -19.52
N LYS A 24 -1.20 14.13 -18.36
CA LYS A 24 -0.61 13.77 -17.07
C LYS A 24 -1.60 12.94 -16.25
N TYR A 25 -1.15 11.82 -15.75
CA TYR A 25 -1.97 10.88 -14.97
C TYR A 25 -1.41 10.72 -13.57
N PRO A 26 -2.24 10.82 -12.53
CA PRO A 26 -1.83 10.41 -11.19
C PRO A 26 -1.39 8.95 -11.19
N VAL A 27 -0.45 8.62 -10.30
CA VAL A 27 0.08 7.27 -10.17
C VAL A 27 -0.53 6.60 -8.94
N ILE A 28 -1.00 5.38 -9.07
CA ILE A 28 -1.41 4.55 -7.91
C ILE A 28 -0.55 3.31 -7.86
N GLU A 29 0.06 3.06 -6.71
CA GLU A 29 0.77 1.81 -6.45
C GLU A 29 -0.15 0.82 -5.75
N LYS A 30 -0.27 -0.38 -6.30
CA LYS A 30 -0.84 -1.54 -5.61
C LYS A 30 0.29 -2.26 -4.90
N ILE A 31 0.22 -2.35 -3.57
CA ILE A 31 1.24 -2.98 -2.74
C ILE A 31 0.69 -4.16 -1.96
N TYR A 32 1.54 -5.16 -1.74
CA TYR A 32 1.39 -6.14 -0.67
C TYR A 32 2.65 -6.18 0.20
N ALA A 33 3.81 -6.42 -0.43
CA ALA A 33 5.15 -6.43 0.18
C ALA A 33 5.36 -7.47 1.30
N GLY A 34 4.48 -8.47 1.42
CA GLY A 34 4.67 -9.56 2.36
C GLY A 34 5.94 -10.35 2.04
N PRO A 35 6.84 -10.61 3.03
CA PRO A 35 8.12 -11.25 2.76
C PRO A 35 8.04 -12.70 2.24
N HIS A 36 6.89 -13.35 2.37
CA HIS A 36 6.68 -14.74 1.92
C HIS A 36 6.52 -14.91 0.41
N GLY A 37 6.36 -13.80 -0.35
CA GLY A 37 6.05 -13.90 -1.77
C GLY A 37 6.64 -12.79 -2.63
N SER A 38 6.34 -12.85 -3.91
CA SER A 38 6.54 -11.79 -4.90
C SER A 38 5.22 -11.53 -5.63
N PHE A 39 4.94 -10.30 -6.01
CA PHE A 39 3.58 -9.85 -6.34
C PHE A 39 3.43 -9.24 -7.72
N VAL A 40 4.53 -8.93 -8.40
CA VAL A 40 4.48 -8.57 -9.82
C VAL A 40 3.97 -9.78 -10.61
N PRO A 41 2.95 -9.63 -11.49
CA PRO A 41 2.41 -10.72 -12.30
C PRO A 41 3.50 -11.43 -13.09
N LYS A 42 3.51 -12.77 -13.07
CA LYS A 42 4.49 -13.61 -13.78
C LYS A 42 3.97 -14.13 -15.11
N SER A 43 2.70 -13.88 -15.41
CA SER A 43 2.06 -14.27 -16.67
C SER A 43 1.25 -13.11 -17.23
N PHE A 44 1.13 -13.09 -18.57
CA PHE A 44 0.24 -12.14 -19.24
C PHE A 44 -1.24 -12.49 -18.96
N SER A 45 -2.05 -11.46 -18.71
CA SER A 45 -3.50 -11.57 -18.64
C SER A 45 -4.14 -10.40 -19.39
N PRO A 46 -5.00 -10.66 -20.40
CA PRO A 46 -5.64 -9.59 -21.16
C PRO A 46 -6.66 -8.78 -20.33
N CYS A 47 -7.16 -9.37 -19.24
CA CYS A 47 -8.16 -8.76 -18.34
C CYS A 47 -7.63 -8.69 -16.90
N HIS A 48 -6.45 -8.15 -16.70
CA HIS A 48 -5.89 -8.02 -15.37
C HIS A 48 -6.73 -7.08 -14.49
N GLY A 49 -6.97 -7.48 -13.22
CA GLY A 49 -7.79 -6.68 -12.30
C GLY A 49 -7.27 -5.25 -12.06
N ALA A 50 -5.97 -5.02 -12.26
CA ALA A 50 -5.34 -3.71 -12.22
C ALA A 50 -5.83 -2.76 -13.33
N GLN A 51 -6.23 -3.31 -14.51
CA GLN A 51 -6.75 -2.50 -15.62
C GLN A 51 -7.97 -1.67 -15.20
N ARG A 52 -8.84 -2.21 -14.35
CA ARG A 52 -10.03 -1.49 -13.85
C ARG A 52 -9.70 -0.21 -13.08
N TRP A 53 -8.49 -0.08 -12.55
CA TRP A 53 -8.00 1.14 -11.91
C TRP A 53 -7.49 2.13 -12.94
N ALA A 54 -6.76 1.63 -13.93
CA ALA A 54 -6.26 2.46 -15.01
C ALA A 54 -7.41 3.12 -15.80
N GLU A 55 -8.52 2.39 -16.04
CA GLU A 55 -9.70 2.93 -16.73
C GLU A 55 -10.37 4.11 -16.03
N LEU A 56 -10.07 4.33 -14.75
CA LEU A 56 -10.54 5.52 -14.03
C LEU A 56 -9.69 6.79 -14.32
N GLY A 57 -8.63 6.67 -15.12
CA GLY A 57 -7.73 7.78 -15.46
C GLY A 57 -6.46 7.82 -14.62
N PHE A 58 -6.00 6.66 -14.12
CA PHE A 58 -4.75 6.52 -13.38
C PHE A 58 -3.70 5.72 -14.16
N ILE A 59 -2.44 5.93 -13.83
CA ILE A 59 -1.39 4.95 -14.11
C ILE A 59 -1.28 4.06 -12.87
N LEU A 60 -1.53 2.77 -13.01
CA LEU A 60 -1.34 1.84 -11.90
C LEU A 60 -0.01 1.13 -12.04
N VAL A 61 0.73 1.04 -10.94
CA VAL A 61 2.00 0.31 -10.85
C VAL A 61 1.92 -0.79 -9.79
N GLN A 62 2.66 -1.87 -10.02
CA GLN A 62 2.88 -2.92 -9.04
C GLN A 62 4.35 -3.32 -9.11
N ILE A 63 5.04 -3.34 -7.98
CA ILE A 63 6.50 -3.43 -7.90
C ILE A 63 6.88 -4.45 -6.83
N ASP A 64 7.95 -5.21 -7.04
CA ASP A 64 8.59 -6.04 -6.03
C ASP A 64 9.90 -5.37 -5.60
N GLY A 65 9.88 -4.64 -4.47
CA GLY A 65 11.07 -4.09 -3.85
C GLY A 65 11.86 -5.12 -3.06
N MET A 66 13.06 -4.77 -2.61
CA MET A 66 13.85 -5.60 -1.71
C MET A 66 13.05 -5.94 -0.44
N GLY A 67 13.23 -7.14 0.09
CA GLY A 67 12.44 -7.70 1.19
C GLY A 67 11.34 -8.66 0.73
N THR A 68 10.97 -8.69 -0.55
CA THR A 68 10.09 -9.72 -1.11
C THR A 68 10.86 -10.99 -1.47
N SER A 69 10.14 -12.12 -1.64
CA SER A 69 10.73 -13.44 -1.94
C SER A 69 11.03 -13.67 -3.42
N HIS A 70 11.52 -14.88 -3.72
CA HIS A 70 11.75 -15.46 -5.04
C HIS A 70 12.89 -14.78 -5.82
N ARG A 71 13.80 -14.16 -5.07
CA ARG A 71 15.07 -13.61 -5.55
C ARG A 71 16.24 -14.16 -4.71
N SER A 72 17.38 -13.49 -4.67
CA SER A 72 18.50 -13.90 -3.82
C SER A 72 18.21 -13.73 -2.34
N LYS A 73 18.96 -14.45 -1.47
CA LYS A 73 18.87 -14.28 -0.03
C LYS A 73 19.13 -12.83 0.39
N ALA A 74 20.15 -12.19 -0.16
CA ALA A 74 20.47 -10.79 0.13
C ALA A 74 19.33 -9.82 -0.26
N PHE A 75 18.58 -10.11 -1.31
CA PHE A 75 17.39 -9.34 -1.69
C PHE A 75 16.27 -9.51 -0.66
N HIS A 76 16.06 -10.71 -0.17
CA HIS A 76 15.02 -11.04 0.78
C HIS A 76 15.33 -10.53 2.20
N ASP A 77 16.57 -10.71 2.67
CA ASP A 77 16.97 -10.43 4.05
C ASP A 77 16.82 -8.97 4.46
N VAL A 78 16.59 -8.06 3.52
CA VAL A 78 16.26 -6.65 3.82
C VAL A 78 15.01 -6.52 4.71
N CYS A 79 14.07 -7.50 4.64
CA CYS A 79 12.88 -7.51 5.49
C CYS A 79 13.13 -7.95 6.93
N TRP A 80 14.27 -8.59 7.22
CA TRP A 80 14.55 -9.13 8.55
C TRP A 80 14.61 -8.01 9.59
N LYS A 81 13.73 -8.10 10.59
CA LYS A 81 13.54 -7.07 11.63
C LYS A 81 13.18 -5.69 11.09
N ASN A 82 12.63 -5.63 9.87
CA ASN A 82 12.42 -4.39 9.13
C ASN A 82 11.21 -4.46 8.18
N VAL A 83 10.10 -5.06 8.63
CA VAL A 83 8.90 -5.19 7.77
C VAL A 83 8.25 -3.83 7.48
N GLY A 84 8.50 -2.81 8.30
CA GLY A 84 8.05 -1.44 8.04
C GLY A 84 8.69 -0.78 6.82
N ASP A 85 9.86 -1.26 6.37
CA ASP A 85 10.52 -0.77 5.15
C ASP A 85 9.68 -1.08 3.89
N ALA A 86 9.06 -2.28 3.82
CA ALA A 86 8.22 -2.72 2.70
C ALA A 86 8.84 -2.51 1.30
N GLY A 87 10.16 -2.33 1.21
CA GLY A 87 10.88 -2.02 -0.02
C GLY A 87 10.64 -0.60 -0.55
N PHE A 88 10.19 0.34 0.26
CA PHE A 88 9.89 1.72 -0.17
C PHE A 88 11.05 2.45 -0.85
N PRO A 89 12.29 2.38 -0.37
CA PRO A 89 13.41 3.02 -1.08
C PRO A 89 13.50 2.55 -2.54
N ASP A 90 13.34 1.26 -2.79
CA ASP A 90 13.42 0.69 -4.14
C ASP A 90 12.21 1.06 -5.00
N ARG A 91 11.00 1.03 -4.41
CA ARG A 91 9.74 1.36 -5.08
C ARG A 91 9.70 2.82 -5.52
N ILE A 92 10.08 3.72 -4.63
CA ILE A 92 10.14 5.16 -4.92
C ILE A 92 11.18 5.45 -6.00
N LEU A 93 12.37 4.83 -5.94
CA LEU A 93 13.38 4.95 -6.99
C LEU A 93 12.84 4.44 -8.33
N TRP A 94 12.18 3.28 -8.33
CA TRP A 94 11.60 2.70 -9.55
C TRP A 94 10.55 3.61 -10.17
N ILE A 95 9.63 4.16 -9.38
CA ILE A 95 8.58 5.07 -9.87
C ILE A 95 9.21 6.36 -10.42
N LYS A 96 10.21 6.92 -9.74
CA LYS A 96 10.93 8.11 -10.20
C LYS A 96 11.65 7.87 -11.53
N GLU A 97 12.33 6.75 -11.69
CA GLU A 97 13.01 6.40 -12.95
C GLU A 97 12.00 6.10 -14.07
N ALA A 98 10.89 5.41 -13.76
CA ALA A 98 9.82 5.20 -14.73
C ALA A 98 9.24 6.54 -15.22
N ALA A 99 9.02 7.51 -14.35
CA ALA A 99 8.48 8.81 -14.71
C ALA A 99 9.44 9.64 -15.57
N LYS A 100 10.76 9.50 -15.42
CA LYS A 100 11.74 10.11 -16.36
C LYS A 100 11.57 9.58 -17.78
N LYS A 101 11.36 8.26 -17.90
CA LYS A 101 11.14 7.60 -19.19
C LYS A 101 9.72 7.83 -19.73
N TYR A 102 8.75 7.96 -18.85
CA TYR A 102 7.33 8.08 -19.16
C TYR A 102 6.76 9.38 -18.54
N PRO A 103 6.96 10.53 -19.18
CA PRO A 103 6.61 11.83 -18.61
C PRO A 103 5.11 12.05 -18.33
N TYR A 104 4.24 11.16 -18.79
CA TYR A 104 2.83 11.16 -18.47
C TYR A 104 2.52 10.76 -17.01
N MET A 105 3.48 10.19 -16.29
CA MET A 105 3.33 9.86 -14.86
C MET A 105 3.51 11.13 -14.01
N ASP A 106 2.46 11.53 -13.32
CA ASP A 106 2.46 12.73 -12.47
C ASP A 106 2.84 12.37 -11.03
N LEU A 107 4.09 12.60 -10.69
CA LEU A 107 4.61 12.31 -9.34
C LEU A 107 4.20 13.30 -8.26
N SER A 108 3.52 14.40 -8.61
CA SER A 108 2.89 15.26 -7.60
C SER A 108 1.62 14.64 -6.99
N ARG A 109 1.06 13.62 -7.64
CA ARG A 109 -0.18 12.94 -7.30
C ARG A 109 0.01 11.43 -7.25
N VAL A 110 0.69 10.95 -6.22
CA VAL A 110 0.95 9.52 -6.02
C VAL A 110 0.09 8.96 -4.90
N GLY A 111 -0.64 7.90 -5.19
CA GLY A 111 -1.42 7.15 -4.21
C GLY A 111 -0.92 5.71 -4.04
N ILE A 112 -1.38 5.05 -2.99
CA ILE A 112 -1.02 3.66 -2.68
C ILE A 112 -2.17 2.93 -2.02
N PHE A 113 -2.35 1.65 -2.32
CA PHE A 113 -3.31 0.81 -1.61
C PHE A 113 -2.87 -0.63 -1.49
N GLY A 114 -3.35 -1.28 -0.45
CA GLY A 114 -3.15 -2.70 -0.24
C GLY A 114 -4.00 -3.23 0.91
N GLY A 115 -4.07 -4.55 1.02
CA GLY A 115 -4.78 -5.25 2.10
C GLY A 115 -3.81 -6.10 2.93
N SER A 116 -4.16 -6.37 4.19
CA SER A 116 -3.37 -7.20 5.10
C SER A 116 -1.96 -6.62 5.31
N ALA A 117 -0.88 -7.36 5.00
CA ALA A 117 0.47 -6.79 4.98
C ALA A 117 0.56 -5.55 4.07
N GLY A 118 -0.17 -5.53 2.93
CA GLY A 118 -0.27 -4.36 2.07
C GLY A 118 -1.04 -3.20 2.71
N GLY A 119 -1.97 -3.47 3.61
CA GLY A 119 -2.65 -2.46 4.42
C GLY A 119 -1.70 -1.80 5.42
N GLN A 120 -0.87 -2.60 6.12
CA GLN A 120 0.22 -2.09 6.95
C GLN A 120 1.15 -1.20 6.13
N SER A 121 1.60 -1.69 4.97
CA SER A 121 2.50 -0.94 4.09
C SER A 121 1.86 0.35 3.56
N SER A 122 0.58 0.31 3.13
CA SER A 122 -0.10 1.51 2.61
C SER A 122 -0.22 2.63 3.65
N THR A 123 -0.51 2.29 4.90
CA THR A 123 -0.48 3.26 6.01
C THR A 123 0.95 3.74 6.25
N GLY A 124 1.93 2.82 6.34
CA GLY A 124 3.34 3.15 6.53
C GLY A 124 3.89 4.09 5.47
N ALA A 125 3.39 4.01 4.23
CA ALA A 125 3.77 4.91 3.14
C ALA A 125 3.47 6.38 3.47
N LEU A 126 2.29 6.69 4.03
CA LEU A 126 1.94 8.05 4.43
C LEU A 126 2.68 8.50 5.69
N LEU A 127 3.00 7.57 6.59
CA LEU A 127 3.69 7.90 7.84
C LEU A 127 5.18 8.20 7.64
N ASN A 128 5.84 7.47 6.74
CA ASN A 128 7.28 7.52 6.57
C ASN A 128 7.74 8.14 5.24
N HIS A 129 6.84 8.22 4.24
CA HIS A 129 7.11 8.73 2.89
C HIS A 129 5.98 9.66 2.39
N GLY A 130 5.38 10.45 3.29
CA GLY A 130 4.29 11.39 2.98
C GLY A 130 4.73 12.54 2.06
N ASP A 131 6.04 12.78 1.94
CA ASP A 131 6.62 13.65 0.92
C ASP A 131 6.41 13.11 -0.50
N PHE A 132 6.32 11.79 -0.67
CA PHE A 132 6.11 11.13 -1.96
C PHE A 132 4.66 10.66 -2.15
N TYR A 133 4.10 9.86 -1.23
CA TYR A 133 2.72 9.39 -1.30
C TYR A 133 1.76 10.42 -0.69
N LYS A 134 0.65 10.70 -1.40
CA LYS A 134 -0.33 11.73 -1.00
C LYS A 134 -1.66 11.16 -0.50
N VAL A 135 -2.02 9.97 -0.99
CA VAL A 135 -3.28 9.30 -0.67
C VAL A 135 -3.03 7.82 -0.44
N ALA A 136 -3.54 7.27 0.64
CA ALA A 136 -3.50 5.82 0.88
C ALA A 136 -4.88 5.26 1.23
N VAL A 137 -5.12 4.03 0.75
CA VAL A 137 -6.22 3.20 1.25
C VAL A 137 -5.63 1.91 1.82
N SER A 138 -5.91 1.67 3.09
CA SER A 138 -5.42 0.52 3.85
C SER A 138 -6.58 -0.37 4.22
N ASP A 139 -6.59 -1.60 3.72
CA ASP A 139 -7.61 -2.60 4.07
C ASP A 139 -7.03 -3.62 5.04
N CYS A 140 -7.71 -3.85 6.16
CA CYS A 140 -7.42 -4.88 7.17
C CYS A 140 -5.92 -5.01 7.53
N GLY A 141 -5.23 -3.88 7.71
CA GLY A 141 -3.79 -3.85 7.94
C GLY A 141 -3.37 -4.39 9.31
N CYS A 142 -2.27 -5.16 9.34
CA CYS A 142 -1.59 -5.51 10.58
C CYS A 142 -0.67 -4.36 11.00
N HIS A 143 -1.22 -3.38 11.71
CA HIS A 143 -0.55 -2.12 11.97
C HIS A 143 0.53 -2.15 13.05
N ASP A 144 0.51 -3.20 13.89
CA ASP A 144 1.53 -3.42 14.92
C ASP A 144 1.84 -4.92 15.05
N ASN A 145 3.06 -5.29 14.74
CA ASN A 145 3.48 -6.69 14.72
C ASN A 145 3.60 -7.33 16.11
N ARG A 146 3.40 -6.56 17.19
CA ARG A 146 3.34 -7.08 18.57
C ARG A 146 1.99 -7.69 18.93
N MET A 147 0.94 -7.46 18.12
CA MET A 147 -0.42 -7.89 18.44
C MET A 147 -1.08 -8.78 17.38
N ASP A 148 -0.34 -9.27 16.42
CA ASP A 148 -0.86 -10.17 15.38
C ASP A 148 -0.33 -11.60 15.59
N LYS A 149 -0.44 -12.45 14.58
CA LYS A 149 -0.05 -13.85 14.60
C LYS A 149 1.43 -14.05 14.88
N ILE A 150 1.78 -14.76 15.94
CA ILE A 150 3.15 -15.07 16.34
C ILE A 150 3.95 -15.66 15.17
N TRP A 151 3.40 -16.70 14.50
CA TRP A 151 4.07 -17.39 13.41
C TRP A 151 4.39 -16.48 12.21
N TRP A 152 3.59 -15.40 11.97
CA TRP A 152 3.88 -14.41 10.95
C TRP A 152 4.92 -13.41 11.43
N ASN A 153 4.69 -12.84 12.59
CA ASN A 153 5.50 -11.72 13.07
C ASN A 153 6.90 -12.17 13.46
N GLU A 154 7.05 -13.24 14.21
CA GLU A 154 8.36 -13.74 14.63
C GLU A 154 9.19 -14.28 13.46
N ALA A 155 8.52 -14.82 12.41
CA ALA A 155 9.22 -15.25 11.19
C ALA A 155 10.01 -14.13 10.52
N TRP A 156 9.52 -12.88 10.62
CA TRP A 156 10.13 -11.73 9.96
C TRP A 156 10.80 -10.74 10.93
N MET A 157 10.29 -10.67 12.15
CA MET A 157 10.74 -9.72 13.16
C MET A 157 11.61 -10.33 14.25
N GLY A 158 11.61 -11.67 14.36
CA GLY A 158 12.42 -12.40 15.32
C GLY A 158 11.87 -12.41 16.74
N TRP A 159 12.56 -13.12 17.62
CA TRP A 159 12.30 -13.25 19.04
C TRP A 159 13.64 -13.10 19.83
N PRO A 160 13.64 -12.50 21.03
CA PRO A 160 12.50 -11.83 21.71
C PRO A 160 12.07 -10.53 21.02
N VAL A 161 10.87 -10.02 21.38
CA VAL A 161 10.37 -8.74 20.88
C VAL A 161 11.32 -7.61 21.29
N GLY A 162 11.90 -6.94 20.29
CA GLY A 162 12.85 -5.86 20.46
C GLY A 162 12.32 -4.52 19.93
N PRO A 163 13.16 -3.47 19.91
CA PRO A 163 12.79 -2.12 19.46
C PRO A 163 12.34 -2.08 18.00
N GLU A 164 12.83 -2.99 17.16
CA GLU A 164 12.47 -3.11 15.76
C GLU A 164 10.96 -3.27 15.51
N TYR A 165 10.23 -3.86 16.47
CA TYR A 165 8.78 -3.97 16.42
C TYR A 165 8.10 -2.60 16.54
N ALA A 166 8.59 -1.75 17.43
CA ALA A 166 8.09 -0.39 17.57
C ALA A 166 8.47 0.48 16.35
N GLU A 167 9.67 0.30 15.81
CA GLU A 167 10.17 0.99 14.64
C GLU A 167 9.37 0.65 13.37
N SER A 168 8.84 -0.59 13.29
CA SER A 168 7.97 -1.04 12.19
C SER A 168 6.48 -0.77 12.42
N SER A 169 6.08 -0.19 13.56
CA SER A 169 4.69 -0.03 13.96
C SER A 169 4.06 1.26 13.43
N ASN A 170 2.95 1.13 12.71
CA ASN A 170 2.12 2.27 12.30
C ASN A 170 1.49 2.99 13.51
N VAL A 171 1.23 2.25 14.62
CA VAL A 171 0.71 2.84 15.86
C VAL A 171 1.75 3.79 16.47
N THR A 172 3.01 3.36 16.53
CA THR A 172 4.12 4.18 17.04
C THR A 172 4.31 5.46 16.21
N HIS A 173 4.15 5.37 14.90
CA HIS A 173 4.44 6.45 13.97
C HIS A 173 3.20 7.27 13.54
N ALA A 174 2.02 7.01 14.09
CA ALA A 174 0.76 7.66 13.72
C ALA A 174 0.85 9.21 13.68
N HIS A 175 1.62 9.80 14.59
CA HIS A 175 1.85 11.25 14.67
C HIS A 175 2.48 11.86 13.42
N LYS A 176 3.14 11.03 12.57
CA LYS A 176 3.79 11.47 11.34
C LYS A 176 2.83 11.55 10.15
N LEU A 177 1.54 11.18 10.29
CA LEU A 177 0.62 11.11 9.16
C LEU A 177 0.63 12.41 8.35
N GLN A 178 0.87 12.26 7.05
CA GLN A 178 0.74 13.29 6.04
C GLN A 178 -0.15 12.77 4.90
N GLY A 179 -0.93 13.66 4.29
CA GLY A 179 -1.82 13.27 3.19
C GLY A 179 -3.17 12.72 3.65
N LYS A 180 -3.85 11.98 2.77
CA LYS A 180 -5.22 11.47 2.96
C LYS A 180 -5.22 9.97 3.16
N LEU A 181 -5.71 9.51 4.30
CA LEU A 181 -5.76 8.09 4.68
C LEU A 181 -7.21 7.62 4.80
N LEU A 182 -7.55 6.52 4.11
CA LEU A 182 -8.77 5.75 4.35
C LEU A 182 -8.40 4.38 4.93
N LEU A 183 -8.88 4.09 6.12
CA LEU A 183 -8.79 2.78 6.76
C LEU A 183 -10.08 2.00 6.49
N ILE A 184 -9.96 0.78 5.96
CA ILE A 184 -11.09 -0.14 5.75
C ILE A 184 -10.86 -1.38 6.60
N VAL A 185 -11.90 -1.86 7.27
CA VAL A 185 -11.83 -3.09 8.08
C VAL A 185 -13.16 -3.83 8.05
N GLY A 186 -13.10 -5.15 8.01
CA GLY A 186 -14.27 -6.01 8.22
C GLY A 186 -14.51 -6.23 9.71
N GLU A 187 -15.77 -6.09 10.14
CA GLU A 187 -16.14 -6.28 11.54
C GLU A 187 -15.77 -7.67 12.08
N LEU A 188 -15.90 -8.69 11.23
CA LEU A 188 -15.67 -10.10 11.60
C LEU A 188 -14.34 -10.64 11.06
N ASP A 189 -13.33 -9.79 10.90
CA ASP A 189 -12.00 -10.23 10.46
C ASP A 189 -11.36 -11.13 11.54
N ARG A 190 -11.18 -12.41 11.19
CA ARG A 190 -10.56 -13.43 12.05
C ARG A 190 -9.10 -13.70 11.67
N ASN A 191 -8.58 -13.04 10.66
CA ASN A 191 -7.20 -13.16 10.23
C ASN A 191 -6.33 -12.07 10.85
N VAL A 192 -6.69 -10.81 10.62
CA VAL A 192 -6.10 -9.66 11.32
C VAL A 192 -7.20 -9.02 12.15
N ASP A 193 -7.12 -9.17 13.45
CA ASP A 193 -8.14 -8.66 14.38
C ASP A 193 -8.43 -7.17 14.11
N PRO A 194 -9.69 -6.75 13.99
CA PRO A 194 -10.08 -5.34 13.83
C PRO A 194 -9.46 -4.41 14.86
N ALA A 195 -9.09 -4.92 16.03
CA ALA A 195 -8.37 -4.18 17.05
C ALA A 195 -7.02 -3.63 16.54
N SER A 196 -6.37 -4.27 15.56
CA SER A 196 -5.15 -3.74 14.94
C SER A 196 -5.41 -2.39 14.27
N THR A 197 -6.51 -2.28 13.53
CA THR A 197 -6.93 -1.00 12.94
C THR A 197 -7.36 0.00 14.02
N MET A 198 -8.10 -0.45 15.05
CA MET A 198 -8.55 0.43 16.12
C MET A 198 -7.41 1.02 16.98
N GLN A 199 -6.30 0.29 17.11
CA GLN A 199 -5.10 0.84 17.78
C GLN A 199 -4.47 1.99 16.98
N VAL A 200 -4.35 1.87 15.66
CA VAL A 200 -3.84 2.99 14.84
C VAL A 200 -4.81 4.16 14.82
N VAL A 201 -6.12 3.90 14.79
CA VAL A 201 -7.17 4.95 14.92
C VAL A 201 -7.00 5.72 16.23
N ASN A 202 -6.87 5.02 17.36
CA ASN A 202 -6.64 5.66 18.65
C ASN A 202 -5.35 6.49 18.67
N ALA A 203 -4.28 6.00 18.05
CA ALA A 203 -3.02 6.74 17.98
C ALA A 203 -3.13 7.99 17.09
N LEU A 204 -3.85 7.92 15.96
CA LEU A 204 -4.12 9.06 15.10
C LEU A 204 -4.97 10.13 15.81
N VAL A 205 -6.03 9.72 16.51
CA VAL A 205 -6.88 10.63 17.32
C VAL A 205 -6.03 11.34 18.39
N LYS A 206 -5.19 10.61 19.12
CA LYS A 206 -4.30 11.20 20.14
C LYS A 206 -3.26 12.15 19.56
N ALA A 207 -2.88 11.96 18.31
CA ALA A 207 -1.94 12.79 17.59
C ALA A 207 -2.60 13.95 16.83
N ASP A 208 -3.91 14.11 16.95
CA ASP A 208 -4.71 15.13 16.23
C ASP A 208 -4.48 15.06 14.70
N ARG A 209 -4.63 13.84 14.13
CA ARG A 209 -4.47 13.59 12.70
C ARG A 209 -5.79 13.19 12.06
N ASP A 210 -6.15 13.88 10.98
CA ASP A 210 -7.35 13.59 10.20
C ASP A 210 -7.18 12.34 9.35
N PHE A 211 -8.19 11.48 9.38
CA PHE A 211 -8.29 10.28 8.55
C PHE A 211 -9.76 9.91 8.32
N ASP A 212 -9.99 9.06 7.31
CA ASP A 212 -11.30 8.47 7.05
C ASP A 212 -11.30 6.99 7.46
N MET A 213 -12.46 6.48 7.89
CA MET A 213 -12.62 5.09 8.27
C MET A 213 -13.90 4.49 7.70
N LEU A 214 -13.83 3.23 7.28
CA LEU A 214 -14.95 2.42 6.82
C LEU A 214 -14.93 1.06 7.50
N ILE A 215 -15.88 0.81 8.38
CA ILE A 215 -16.15 -0.52 8.92
C ILE A 215 -17.24 -1.15 8.04
N ILE A 216 -17.03 -2.38 7.57
CA ILE A 216 -18.01 -3.15 6.81
C ILE A 216 -18.58 -4.24 7.72
N PRO A 217 -19.85 -4.08 8.20
CA PRO A 217 -20.48 -5.05 9.08
C PRO A 217 -20.59 -6.42 8.40
N GLY A 218 -20.37 -7.47 9.19
CA GLY A 218 -20.43 -8.86 8.75
C GLY A 218 -19.32 -9.31 7.78
N ALA A 219 -18.43 -8.39 7.34
CA ALA A 219 -17.32 -8.75 6.47
C ALA A 219 -16.14 -9.31 7.28
N GLY A 220 -15.45 -10.30 6.68
CA GLY A 220 -14.19 -10.84 7.18
C GLY A 220 -12.96 -10.11 6.60
N HIS A 221 -11.85 -10.86 6.50
CA HIS A 221 -10.58 -10.36 5.99
C HIS A 221 -10.67 -9.93 4.52
N GLY A 222 -10.14 -8.74 4.19
CA GLY A 222 -10.21 -8.20 2.83
C GLY A 222 -11.53 -7.50 2.51
N ALA A 223 -12.08 -6.74 3.44
CA ALA A 223 -13.38 -6.09 3.34
C ALA A 223 -13.49 -5.10 2.16
N ALA A 224 -12.37 -4.46 1.76
CA ALA A 224 -12.30 -3.65 0.54
C ALA A 224 -12.56 -4.46 -0.76
N GLY A 225 -12.50 -5.79 -0.70
CA GLY A 225 -12.87 -6.70 -1.80
C GLY A 225 -14.39 -6.84 -2.03
N SER A 226 -15.26 -6.40 -1.12
CA SER A 226 -16.70 -6.33 -1.33
C SER A 226 -17.07 -5.33 -2.44
N ALA A 227 -18.28 -5.42 -3.02
CA ALA A 227 -18.71 -4.47 -4.04
C ALA A 227 -18.67 -3.02 -3.52
N TYR A 228 -19.24 -2.80 -2.33
CA TYR A 228 -19.22 -1.50 -1.67
C TYR A 228 -17.80 -1.03 -1.33
N GLY A 229 -16.98 -1.91 -0.75
CA GLY A 229 -15.59 -1.58 -0.39
C GLY A 229 -14.74 -1.19 -1.60
N ARG A 230 -14.84 -1.95 -2.71
CA ARG A 230 -14.17 -1.61 -3.97
C ARG A 230 -14.58 -0.25 -4.52
N ARG A 231 -15.88 0.06 -4.48
CA ARG A 231 -16.38 1.37 -4.92
C ARG A 231 -15.80 2.49 -4.04
N ARG A 232 -15.93 2.39 -2.71
CA ARG A 232 -15.42 3.39 -1.76
C ARG A 232 -13.92 3.62 -1.88
N GLN A 233 -13.16 2.56 -2.10
CA GLN A 233 -11.72 2.64 -2.33
C GLN A 233 -11.40 3.44 -3.61
N LYS A 234 -12.10 3.16 -4.72
CA LYS A 234 -11.93 3.88 -5.99
C LYS A 234 -12.36 5.35 -5.87
N ASP A 235 -13.52 5.59 -5.28
CA ASP A 235 -14.06 6.93 -5.06
C ASP A 235 -13.09 7.81 -4.25
N TYR A 236 -12.40 7.20 -3.28
CA TYR A 236 -11.44 7.91 -2.46
C TYR A 236 -10.25 8.44 -3.28
N PHE A 237 -9.73 7.63 -4.19
CA PHE A 237 -8.67 8.08 -5.10
C PHE A 237 -9.17 9.07 -6.13
N VAL A 238 -10.37 8.88 -6.68
CA VAL A 238 -10.96 9.84 -7.64
C VAL A 238 -11.09 11.22 -7.00
N ARG A 239 -11.64 11.30 -5.77
CA ARG A 239 -11.74 12.59 -5.05
C ARG A 239 -10.37 13.20 -4.75
N ASN A 240 -9.46 12.43 -4.20
CA ASN A 240 -8.24 12.96 -3.60
C ASN A 240 -7.04 13.06 -4.55
N LEU A 241 -7.05 12.37 -5.71
CA LEU A 241 -5.99 12.48 -6.71
C LEU A 241 -6.44 13.12 -8.02
N LEU A 242 -7.69 12.90 -8.46
CA LEU A 242 -8.21 13.57 -9.64
C LEU A 242 -8.92 14.89 -9.30
N GLY A 243 -9.33 15.09 -8.04
CA GLY A 243 -10.01 16.30 -7.58
C GLY A 243 -11.42 16.46 -8.15
N VAL A 244 -12.07 15.36 -8.49
CA VAL A 244 -13.45 15.35 -9.05
C VAL A 244 -14.34 14.42 -8.22
N GLU A 245 -15.65 14.72 -8.21
CA GLU A 245 -16.60 13.80 -7.59
C GLU A 245 -16.75 12.53 -8.44
N PRO A 246 -16.71 11.35 -7.81
CA PRO A 246 -16.99 10.10 -8.49
C PRO A 246 -18.38 10.11 -9.12
N ARG A 247 -18.54 9.52 -10.29
CA ARG A 247 -19.87 9.33 -10.87
C ARG A 247 -20.66 8.41 -9.95
N SER A 248 -21.87 8.85 -9.57
CA SER A 248 -22.83 7.95 -8.95
C SER A 248 -23.23 6.91 -10.00
N GLU A 249 -22.86 5.65 -9.77
CA GLU A 249 -23.48 4.57 -10.54
C GLU A 249 -24.95 4.50 -10.10
N PRO A 250 -25.90 4.40 -11.09
CA PRO A 250 -27.32 4.27 -10.79
C PRO A 250 -27.63 2.96 -10.06
#